data_86348740d485292675a51198a5ab248f
#
_entry.id   86348740d485292675a51198a5ab248f
#
_cell.length_a   1.000
_cell.length_b   1.000
_cell.length_c   1.000
_cell.angle_alpha   90.00
_cell.angle_beta   90.00
_cell.angle_gamma   90.00
#
_symmetry.space_group_name_H-M   'P 1'
#
loop_
_entity.id
_entity.type
_entity.pdbx_description
1 polymer ?
#
loop_
_entity_poly.entity_id
_entity_poly.type
_entity_poly.pdbx_seq_one_letter_code
_entity_poly.pdbx_strand_id
1 'polypeptide(L)'
;MTAAAVGLFVDFAKRLKQACDESPLVPEHGRGRQVYLAKKMNVTQEAVRKWLEGESLPRPDKIKDLAKVVGVDPLWLQLGTSPLEIADKRQAALRGDAAVYGVMSYLLLAGYHVAIPADKDSKVDIFAIKHGTQLSIVARMAQPLAKGEWTATFPSSLEARWQAVFSTDEPSLHFQIVDVPPELALRHGTRTGSGVEVLIKRTPRGRYTLGGVELRQLRNPSEET
;
A
#
# COMPACT_ATOMS: atom_id res chain seq x y z
N MET A 1 13.15 -30.53 -2.67
CA MET A 1 12.66 -29.24 -2.11
C MET A 1 12.64 -28.23 -3.25
N THR A 2 11.56 -27.47 -3.43
CA THR A 2 11.48 -26.45 -4.48
C THR A 2 12.31 -25.20 -4.10
N ALA A 3 12.83 -24.47 -5.08
CA ALA A 3 13.61 -23.23 -4.84
C ALA A 3 12.86 -22.20 -3.95
N ALA A 4 11.54 -22.14 -4.08
CA ALA A 4 10.70 -21.30 -3.25
C ALA A 4 10.70 -21.69 -1.75
N ALA A 5 10.76 -22.99 -1.43
CA ALA A 5 10.83 -23.46 -0.04
C ALA A 5 12.18 -23.12 0.60
N VAL A 6 13.26 -23.18 -0.17
CA VAL A 6 14.62 -22.80 0.31
C VAL A 6 14.67 -21.30 0.60
N GLY A 7 14.07 -20.45 -0.24
CA GLY A 7 13.99 -19.01 -0.01
C GLY A 7 13.25 -18.68 1.30
N LEU A 8 12.13 -19.34 1.56
CA LEU A 8 11.34 -19.13 2.78
C LEU A 8 12.12 -19.44 4.07
N PHE A 9 12.93 -20.49 4.05
CA PHE A 9 13.75 -20.90 5.21
C PHE A 9 14.87 -19.90 5.49
N VAL A 10 15.51 -19.42 4.43
CA VAL A 10 16.57 -18.41 4.53
C VAL A 10 16.03 -17.08 5.07
N ASP A 11 14.88 -16.64 4.59
CA ASP A 11 14.26 -15.38 5.04
C ASP A 11 13.76 -15.48 6.48
N PHE A 12 13.21 -16.62 6.89
CA PHE A 12 12.88 -16.88 8.28
C PHE A 12 14.12 -16.81 9.18
N ALA A 13 15.23 -17.46 8.78
CA ALA A 13 16.46 -17.45 9.54
C ALA A 13 17.04 -16.04 9.71
N LYS A 14 16.97 -15.20 8.68
CA LYS A 14 17.37 -13.79 8.77
C LYS A 14 16.57 -13.04 9.81
N ARG A 15 15.22 -13.15 9.78
CA ARG A 15 14.34 -12.50 10.74
C ARG A 15 14.56 -13.03 12.16
N LEU A 16 14.75 -14.35 12.32
CA LEU A 16 15.04 -14.93 13.63
C LEU A 16 16.36 -14.41 14.21
N LYS A 17 17.41 -14.28 13.38
CA LYS A 17 18.69 -13.69 13.82
C LYS A 17 18.50 -12.25 14.24
N GLN A 18 17.83 -11.45 13.42
CA GLN A 18 17.50 -10.06 13.74
C GLN A 18 16.73 -9.95 15.06
N ALA A 19 15.66 -10.72 15.24
CA ALA A 19 14.86 -10.71 16.47
C ALA A 19 15.70 -11.11 17.69
N CYS A 20 16.62 -12.06 17.55
CA CYS A 20 17.54 -12.43 18.62
C CYS A 20 18.53 -11.32 18.96
N ASP A 21 19.02 -10.58 17.96
CA ASP A 21 19.99 -9.48 18.14
C ASP A 21 19.34 -8.26 18.79
N GLU A 22 18.07 -8.00 18.49
CA GLU A 22 17.28 -6.90 19.05
C GLU A 22 16.69 -7.23 20.45
N SER A 23 16.63 -8.51 20.83
CA SER A 23 16.01 -8.93 22.08
C SER A 23 16.97 -8.81 23.27
N PRO A 24 16.63 -8.03 24.31
CA PRO A 24 17.48 -7.91 25.50
C PRO A 24 17.52 -9.20 26.36
N LEU A 25 16.62 -10.15 26.07
CA LEU A 25 16.51 -11.41 26.83
C LEU A 25 17.32 -12.56 26.23
N VAL A 26 17.70 -12.43 24.95
CA VAL A 26 18.40 -13.49 24.22
C VAL A 26 19.90 -13.21 24.23
N PRO A 27 20.75 -14.18 24.60
CA PRO A 27 22.20 -13.99 24.56
C PRO A 27 22.69 -13.61 23.16
N GLU A 28 23.74 -12.79 23.10
CA GLU A 28 24.42 -12.43 21.85
C GLU A 28 24.89 -13.65 21.07
N HIS A 29 25.07 -13.48 19.79
CA HIS A 29 25.66 -14.54 18.95
C HIS A 29 27.00 -15.01 19.50
N GLY A 30 27.19 -16.32 19.54
CA GLY A 30 28.41 -16.94 20.13
C GLY A 30 28.41 -17.05 21.65
N ARG A 31 27.48 -16.46 22.38
CA ARG A 31 27.41 -16.52 23.85
C ARG A 31 26.30 -17.46 24.38
N GLY A 32 26.10 -18.58 23.74
CA GLY A 32 25.14 -19.59 24.21
C GLY A 32 23.71 -19.40 23.73
N ARG A 33 23.46 -18.56 22.70
CA ARG A 33 22.14 -18.31 22.10
C ARG A 33 21.39 -19.59 21.78
N GLN A 34 22.04 -20.55 21.11
CA GLN A 34 21.40 -21.83 20.75
C GLN A 34 20.97 -22.63 21.98
N VAL A 35 21.82 -22.69 23.00
CA VAL A 35 21.52 -23.37 24.29
C VAL A 35 20.32 -22.70 24.98
N TYR A 36 20.32 -21.37 25.03
CA TYR A 36 19.26 -20.59 25.65
C TYR A 36 17.92 -20.85 24.95
N LEU A 37 17.87 -20.71 23.63
CA LEU A 37 16.65 -20.92 22.84
C LEU A 37 16.19 -22.39 22.94
N ALA A 38 17.09 -23.36 22.85
CA ALA A 38 16.77 -24.78 22.98
C ALA A 38 16.10 -25.08 24.32
N LYS A 39 16.66 -24.54 25.42
CA LYS A 39 16.08 -24.69 26.78
C LYS A 39 14.71 -24.01 26.88
N LYS A 40 14.55 -22.79 26.39
CA LYS A 40 13.28 -22.05 26.44
C LYS A 40 12.19 -22.70 25.61
N MET A 41 12.55 -23.26 24.46
CA MET A 41 11.62 -23.89 23.51
C MET A 41 11.38 -25.38 23.78
N ASN A 42 12.10 -25.97 24.73
CA ASN A 42 12.09 -27.42 24.99
C ASN A 42 12.34 -28.23 23.68
N VAL A 43 13.42 -27.93 23.01
CA VAL A 43 13.89 -28.59 21.77
C VAL A 43 15.39 -28.83 21.83
N THR A 44 15.94 -29.57 20.87
CA THR A 44 17.38 -29.82 20.78
C THR A 44 18.11 -28.57 20.26
N GLN A 45 19.39 -28.42 20.65
CA GLN A 45 20.24 -27.34 20.10
C GLN A 45 20.40 -27.46 18.60
N GLU A 46 20.42 -28.68 18.07
CA GLU A 46 20.49 -28.93 16.63
C GLU A 46 19.25 -28.44 15.88
N ALA A 47 18.06 -28.54 16.47
CA ALA A 47 16.85 -27.94 15.89
C ALA A 47 16.97 -26.42 15.79
N VAL A 48 17.44 -25.77 16.87
CA VAL A 48 17.65 -24.32 16.88
C VAL A 48 18.73 -23.91 15.88
N ARG A 49 19.82 -24.65 15.77
CA ARG A 49 20.86 -24.41 14.76
C ARG A 49 20.24 -24.40 13.36
N LYS A 50 19.48 -25.44 13.00
CA LYS A 50 18.82 -25.55 11.70
C LYS A 50 17.88 -24.39 11.41
N TRP A 51 17.18 -23.88 12.42
CA TRP A 51 16.32 -22.70 12.27
C TRP A 51 17.13 -21.43 12.00
N LEU A 52 18.21 -21.23 12.75
CA LEU A 52 19.10 -20.08 12.58
C LEU A 52 19.88 -20.11 11.27
N GLU A 53 20.18 -21.28 10.73
CA GLU A 53 20.93 -21.45 9.47
C GLU A 53 20.01 -21.55 8.23
N GLY A 54 18.68 -21.58 8.43
CA GLY A 54 17.72 -21.65 7.33
C GLY A 54 17.68 -23.03 6.67
N GLU A 55 18.00 -24.08 7.40
CA GLU A 55 17.91 -25.47 6.93
C GLU A 55 16.50 -26.04 7.15
N SER A 56 15.77 -25.54 8.13
CA SER A 56 14.40 -25.96 8.44
C SER A 56 13.60 -24.86 9.15
N LEU A 57 12.27 -24.99 9.17
CA LEU A 57 11.36 -24.14 9.96
C LEU A 57 10.91 -24.87 11.22
N PRO A 58 10.64 -24.15 12.33
CA PRO A 58 9.87 -24.67 13.43
C PRO A 58 8.46 -25.06 12.99
N ARG A 59 7.82 -25.98 13.71
CA ARG A 59 6.39 -26.24 13.53
C ARG A 59 5.56 -24.99 13.88
N PRO A 60 4.34 -24.82 13.34
CA PRO A 60 3.54 -23.60 13.54
C PRO A 60 3.25 -23.26 15.02
N ASP A 61 3.04 -24.28 15.89
CA ASP A 61 2.91 -24.09 17.32
C ASP A 61 4.19 -23.53 17.95
N LYS A 62 5.35 -24.06 17.54
CA LYS A 62 6.66 -23.62 18.02
C LYS A 62 7.05 -22.23 17.52
N ILE A 63 6.55 -21.79 16.36
CA ILE A 63 6.78 -20.42 15.88
C ILE A 63 6.16 -19.40 16.84
N LYS A 64 4.95 -19.65 17.34
CA LYS A 64 4.28 -18.79 18.33
C LYS A 64 5.07 -18.68 19.64
N ASP A 65 5.59 -19.81 20.13
CA ASP A 65 6.38 -19.83 21.35
C ASP A 65 7.74 -19.15 21.16
N LEU A 66 8.38 -19.39 20.01
CA LEU A 66 9.66 -18.76 19.66
C LEU A 66 9.52 -17.25 19.56
N ALA A 67 8.46 -16.76 18.88
CA ALA A 67 8.17 -15.34 18.77
C ALA A 67 8.02 -14.65 20.14
N LYS A 68 7.35 -15.31 21.08
CA LYS A 68 7.25 -14.82 22.48
C LYS A 68 8.62 -14.77 23.17
N VAL A 69 9.47 -15.78 22.97
CA VAL A 69 10.82 -15.83 23.58
C VAL A 69 11.72 -14.72 23.03
N VAL A 70 11.64 -14.42 21.75
CA VAL A 70 12.45 -13.35 21.13
C VAL A 70 11.78 -11.97 21.16
N GLY A 71 10.49 -11.88 21.55
CA GLY A 71 9.79 -10.61 21.76
C GLY A 71 9.23 -9.98 20.48
N VAL A 72 8.86 -10.79 19.47
CA VAL A 72 8.32 -10.29 18.19
C VAL A 72 6.94 -10.88 17.87
N ASP A 73 6.26 -10.32 16.89
CA ASP A 73 5.01 -10.87 16.37
C ASP A 73 5.24 -12.20 15.62
N PRO A 74 4.44 -13.26 15.89
CA PRO A 74 4.61 -14.56 15.25
C PRO A 74 4.45 -14.54 13.73
N LEU A 75 3.55 -13.70 13.21
CA LEU A 75 3.30 -13.59 11.79
C LEU A 75 4.46 -12.87 11.09
N TRP A 76 4.98 -11.82 11.74
CA TRP A 76 6.21 -11.17 11.27
C TRP A 76 7.38 -12.14 11.25
N LEU A 77 7.59 -12.92 12.31
CA LEU A 77 8.67 -13.90 12.35
C LEU A 77 8.53 -14.93 11.22
N GLN A 78 7.33 -15.42 10.97
CA GLN A 78 7.05 -16.46 9.97
C GLN A 78 7.08 -15.92 8.54
N LEU A 79 6.43 -14.80 8.27
CA LEU A 79 6.15 -14.30 6.91
C LEU A 79 6.81 -12.97 6.57
N GLY A 80 7.36 -12.26 7.56
CA GLY A 80 7.95 -10.94 7.38
C GLY A 80 6.94 -9.79 7.30
N THR A 81 5.67 -10.06 7.65
CA THR A 81 4.61 -9.04 7.69
C THR A 81 3.94 -9.04 9.06
N SER A 82 3.65 -7.86 9.59
CA SER A 82 2.87 -7.72 10.82
C SER A 82 1.37 -7.71 10.53
N PRO A 83 0.50 -8.07 11.51
CA PRO A 83 -0.95 -7.90 11.37
C PRO A 83 -1.36 -6.47 11.04
N LEU A 84 -0.65 -5.46 11.57
CA LEU A 84 -0.84 -4.05 11.25
C LEU A 84 -0.56 -3.74 9.78
N GLU A 85 0.58 -4.20 9.24
CA GLU A 85 0.92 -4.00 7.82
C GLU A 85 -0.08 -4.66 6.89
N ILE A 86 -0.62 -5.84 7.26
CA ILE A 86 -1.68 -6.49 6.49
C ILE A 86 -2.96 -5.68 6.53
N ALA A 87 -3.34 -5.16 7.71
CA ALA A 87 -4.51 -4.31 7.87
C ALA A 87 -4.35 -3.01 7.06
N ASP A 88 -3.20 -2.37 7.12
CA ASP A 88 -2.89 -1.14 6.38
C ASP A 88 -2.92 -1.37 4.86
N LYS A 89 -2.32 -2.46 4.37
CA LYS A 89 -2.38 -2.84 2.95
C LYS A 89 -3.81 -3.11 2.48
N ARG A 90 -4.61 -3.82 3.30
CA ARG A 90 -6.02 -4.07 3.00
C ARG A 90 -6.83 -2.78 2.98
N GLN A 91 -6.61 -1.89 3.93
CA GLN A 91 -7.29 -0.59 3.98
C GLN A 91 -6.87 0.30 2.81
N ALA A 92 -5.60 0.30 2.42
CA ALA A 92 -5.12 1.02 1.25
C ALA A 92 -5.77 0.50 -0.05
N ALA A 93 -5.92 -0.82 -0.21
CA ALA A 93 -6.63 -1.41 -1.35
C ALA A 93 -8.10 -0.97 -1.39
N LEU A 94 -8.83 -1.05 -0.26
CA LEU A 94 -10.22 -0.60 -0.17
C LEU A 94 -10.38 0.89 -0.50
N ARG A 95 -9.43 1.75 -0.11
CA ARG A 95 -9.43 3.16 -0.48
C ARG A 95 -9.18 3.36 -1.98
N GLY A 96 -8.32 2.55 -2.58
CA GLY A 96 -8.10 2.52 -4.03
C GLY A 96 -9.39 2.21 -4.79
N ASP A 97 -10.08 1.15 -4.40
CA ASP A 97 -11.37 0.75 -4.98
C ASP A 97 -12.42 1.86 -4.81
N ALA A 98 -12.48 2.52 -3.65
CA ALA A 98 -13.40 3.62 -3.41
C ALA A 98 -13.14 4.81 -4.34
N ALA A 99 -11.88 5.11 -4.68
CA ALA A 99 -11.56 6.16 -5.64
C ALA A 99 -12.06 5.80 -7.03
N VAL A 100 -11.84 4.56 -7.47
CA VAL A 100 -12.32 4.06 -8.78
C VAL A 100 -13.84 4.15 -8.87
N TYR A 101 -14.56 3.62 -7.87
CA TYR A 101 -16.04 3.68 -7.87
C TYR A 101 -16.59 5.11 -7.77
N GLY A 102 -15.92 6.00 -7.03
CA GLY A 102 -16.29 7.42 -6.97
C GLY A 102 -16.20 8.11 -8.32
N VAL A 103 -15.11 7.89 -9.06
CA VAL A 103 -14.94 8.40 -10.42
C VAL A 103 -15.94 7.77 -11.39
N MET A 104 -16.16 6.46 -11.32
CA MET A 104 -17.16 5.78 -12.15
C MET A 104 -18.56 6.33 -11.95
N SER A 105 -18.98 6.56 -10.69
CA SER A 105 -20.30 7.12 -10.37
C SER A 105 -20.47 8.52 -10.98
N TYR A 106 -19.44 9.37 -10.88
CA TYR A 106 -19.44 10.67 -11.51
C TYR A 106 -19.59 10.59 -13.04
N LEU A 107 -18.80 9.70 -13.69
CA LEU A 107 -18.85 9.53 -15.14
C LEU A 107 -20.17 9.00 -15.64
N LEU A 108 -20.78 8.04 -14.91
CA LEU A 108 -22.13 7.54 -15.23
C LEU A 108 -23.19 8.65 -15.16
N LEU A 109 -23.18 9.48 -14.10
CA LEU A 109 -24.06 10.62 -13.97
C LEU A 109 -23.82 11.68 -15.06
N ALA A 110 -22.57 11.81 -15.54
CA ALA A 110 -22.22 12.66 -16.66
C ALA A 110 -22.56 12.05 -18.04
N GLY A 111 -23.17 10.87 -18.08
CA GLY A 111 -23.65 10.20 -19.30
C GLY A 111 -22.57 9.46 -20.09
N TYR A 112 -21.49 9.03 -19.42
CA TYR A 112 -20.50 8.13 -20.00
C TYR A 112 -20.90 6.67 -19.79
N HIS A 113 -20.56 5.81 -20.73
CA HIS A 113 -20.46 4.37 -20.52
C HIS A 113 -19.10 4.07 -19.91
N VAL A 114 -19.04 3.32 -18.82
CA VAL A 114 -17.80 3.05 -18.10
C VAL A 114 -17.54 1.54 -18.00
N ALA A 115 -16.28 1.16 -18.03
CA ALA A 115 -15.82 -0.22 -17.83
C ALA A 115 -14.52 -0.24 -17.04
N ILE A 116 -14.36 -1.28 -16.23
CA ILE A 116 -13.09 -1.61 -15.56
C ILE A 116 -12.32 -2.55 -16.49
N PRO A 117 -11.00 -2.35 -16.69
CA PRO A 117 -10.19 -3.29 -17.46
C PRO A 117 -10.27 -4.70 -16.89
N ALA A 118 -10.40 -5.71 -17.77
CA ALA A 118 -10.39 -7.11 -17.36
C ALA A 118 -8.98 -7.59 -16.96
N ASP A 119 -7.94 -6.94 -17.48
CA ASP A 119 -6.55 -7.22 -17.16
C ASP A 119 -6.18 -6.54 -15.83
N LYS A 120 -5.75 -7.35 -14.85
CA LYS A 120 -5.32 -6.88 -13.52
C LYS A 120 -4.00 -6.09 -13.55
N ASP A 121 -3.20 -6.27 -14.59
CA ASP A 121 -1.93 -5.57 -14.79
C ASP A 121 -2.10 -4.27 -15.60
N SER A 122 -3.34 -3.91 -15.91
CA SER A 122 -3.68 -2.67 -16.60
C SER A 122 -3.15 -1.44 -15.83
N LYS A 123 -2.51 -0.54 -16.55
CA LYS A 123 -2.08 0.77 -16.03
C LYS A 123 -3.22 1.79 -15.94
N VAL A 124 -4.41 1.40 -16.37
CA VAL A 124 -5.63 2.21 -16.40
C VAL A 124 -6.65 1.54 -15.48
N ASP A 125 -7.36 2.32 -14.69
CA ASP A 125 -8.38 1.81 -13.76
C ASP A 125 -9.78 1.82 -14.39
N ILE A 126 -10.06 2.79 -15.30
CA ILE A 126 -11.39 2.99 -15.89
C ILE A 126 -11.24 3.34 -17.38
N PHE A 127 -12.04 2.70 -18.21
CA PHE A 127 -12.37 3.15 -19.54
C PHE A 127 -13.74 3.84 -19.54
N ALA A 128 -13.83 5.04 -20.13
CA ALA A 128 -15.08 5.78 -20.23
C ALA A 128 -15.32 6.19 -21.69
N ILE A 129 -16.52 5.98 -22.20
CA ILE A 129 -16.88 6.27 -23.60
C ILE A 129 -18.11 7.17 -23.61
N LYS A 130 -18.02 8.28 -24.35
CA LYS A 130 -19.15 9.17 -24.61
C LYS A 130 -18.99 9.79 -26.00
N HIS A 131 -20.06 9.77 -26.79
CA HIS A 131 -20.08 10.33 -28.15
C HIS A 131 -18.94 9.83 -29.05
N GLY A 132 -18.58 8.54 -28.95
CA GLY A 132 -17.50 7.93 -29.71
C GLY A 132 -16.07 8.26 -29.23
N THR A 133 -15.93 9.10 -28.20
CA THR A 133 -14.62 9.41 -27.59
C THR A 133 -14.38 8.50 -26.39
N GLN A 134 -13.24 7.81 -26.41
CA GLN A 134 -12.77 6.98 -25.29
C GLN A 134 -11.79 7.76 -24.43
N LEU A 135 -11.95 7.65 -23.12
CA LEU A 135 -11.04 8.16 -22.11
C LEU A 135 -10.48 6.99 -21.32
N SER A 136 -9.17 7.02 -21.09
CA SER A 136 -8.46 6.13 -20.17
C SER A 136 -8.15 6.93 -18.91
N ILE A 137 -8.53 6.40 -17.73
CA ILE A 137 -8.46 7.15 -16.46
C ILE A 137 -7.75 6.32 -15.41
N VAL A 138 -6.87 6.98 -14.66
CA VAL A 138 -6.24 6.49 -13.44
C VAL A 138 -6.81 7.28 -12.28
N ALA A 139 -7.48 6.59 -11.35
CA ALA A 139 -8.09 7.18 -10.16
C ALA A 139 -7.28 6.83 -8.91
N ARG A 140 -6.96 7.83 -8.08
CA ARG A 140 -6.21 7.62 -6.83
C ARG A 140 -6.88 8.36 -5.69
N MET A 141 -7.05 7.67 -4.56
CA MET A 141 -7.48 8.32 -3.32
C MET A 141 -6.34 9.18 -2.79
N ALA A 142 -6.57 10.47 -2.68
CA ALA A 142 -5.62 11.40 -2.07
C ALA A 142 -5.56 11.18 -0.56
N GLN A 143 -4.34 11.08 -0.03
CA GLN A 143 -4.06 10.88 1.39
C GLN A 143 -3.85 12.24 2.06
N PRO A 144 -4.53 12.55 3.16
CA PRO A 144 -4.31 13.79 3.89
C PRO A 144 -2.91 13.80 4.49
N LEU A 145 -2.18 14.89 4.27
CA LEU A 145 -0.83 15.13 4.81
C LEU A 145 -0.89 16.16 5.94
N ALA A 146 -1.58 17.27 5.70
CA ALA A 146 -1.80 18.35 6.64
C ALA A 146 -3.15 19.03 6.35
N LYS A 147 -3.56 20.01 7.16
CA LYS A 147 -4.78 20.76 6.92
C LYS A 147 -4.73 21.48 5.56
N GLY A 148 -5.58 21.03 4.63
CA GLY A 148 -5.64 21.58 3.28
C GLY A 148 -4.54 21.08 2.34
N GLU A 149 -3.83 20.01 2.70
CA GLU A 149 -2.79 19.40 1.88
C GLU A 149 -3.01 17.87 1.78
N TRP A 150 -2.85 17.33 0.59
CA TRP A 150 -2.98 15.91 0.30
C TRP A 150 -1.89 15.44 -0.64
N THR A 151 -1.53 14.17 -0.53
CA THR A 151 -0.66 13.50 -1.50
C THR A 151 -1.43 12.45 -2.28
N ALA A 152 -1.07 12.26 -3.54
CA ALA A 152 -1.55 11.16 -4.37
C ALA A 152 -0.41 10.66 -5.26
N THR A 153 -0.32 9.33 -5.44
CA THR A 153 0.73 8.72 -6.28
C THR A 153 0.11 8.13 -7.53
N PHE A 154 0.59 8.56 -8.68
CA PHE A 154 0.15 8.13 -10.00
C PHE A 154 1.23 7.33 -10.72
N PRO A 155 0.88 6.38 -11.61
CA PRO A 155 1.87 5.73 -12.47
C PRO A 155 2.52 6.76 -13.39
N SER A 156 3.79 6.57 -13.75
CA SER A 156 4.52 7.49 -14.64
C SER A 156 4.08 7.46 -16.12
N SER A 157 3.00 6.75 -16.46
CA SER A 157 2.45 6.68 -17.80
C SER A 157 1.63 7.94 -18.12
N LEU A 158 1.88 8.54 -19.30
CA LEU A 158 1.17 9.75 -19.79
C LEU A 158 -0.11 9.42 -20.59
N GLU A 159 -0.40 8.14 -20.81
CA GLU A 159 -1.46 7.69 -21.70
C GLU A 159 -2.88 7.81 -21.13
N ALA A 160 -3.00 8.14 -19.84
CA ALA A 160 -4.26 8.22 -19.14
C ALA A 160 -4.46 9.58 -18.48
N ARG A 161 -5.72 9.97 -18.27
CA ARG A 161 -6.07 11.08 -17.39
C ARG A 161 -5.88 10.67 -15.95
N TRP A 162 -5.25 11.49 -15.13
CA TRP A 162 -5.07 11.25 -13.72
C TRP A 162 -6.11 12.02 -12.91
N GLN A 163 -6.76 11.32 -12.00
CA GLN A 163 -7.79 11.92 -11.15
C GLN A 163 -7.52 11.62 -9.68
N ALA A 164 -7.37 12.67 -8.89
CA ALA A 164 -7.28 12.55 -7.44
C ALA A 164 -8.69 12.67 -6.83
N VAL A 165 -9.02 11.72 -5.96
CA VAL A 165 -10.28 11.64 -5.25
C VAL A 165 -10.04 11.96 -3.78
N PHE A 166 -10.81 12.89 -3.22
CA PHE A 166 -10.73 13.29 -1.82
C PHE A 166 -11.95 12.76 -1.08
N SER A 167 -11.71 12.07 0.03
CA SER A 167 -12.75 11.82 1.02
C SER A 167 -13.03 13.11 1.77
N THR A 168 -14.28 13.50 1.90
CA THR A 168 -14.69 14.58 2.80
C THR A 168 -14.87 14.02 4.20
N ASP A 169 -14.51 14.80 5.24
CA ASP A 169 -14.69 14.42 6.66
C ASP A 169 -16.15 14.36 7.10
N GLU A 170 -17.08 14.69 6.21
CA GLU A 170 -18.51 14.61 6.46
C GLU A 170 -19.01 13.17 6.32
N PRO A 171 -19.98 12.73 7.13
CA PRO A 171 -20.54 11.38 7.07
C PRO A 171 -21.32 11.07 5.78
N SER A 172 -21.44 12.03 4.87
CA SER A 172 -21.99 11.86 3.54
C SER A 172 -20.92 11.33 2.58
N LEU A 173 -21.27 10.33 1.77
CA LEU A 173 -20.43 9.74 0.73
C LEU A 173 -20.08 10.73 -0.43
N HIS A 174 -19.75 11.97 -0.09
CA HIS A 174 -19.36 12.96 -1.08
C HIS A 174 -17.86 12.90 -1.34
N PHE A 175 -17.50 12.50 -2.54
CA PHE A 175 -16.14 12.59 -3.03
C PHE A 175 -15.98 13.88 -3.82
N GLN A 176 -14.86 14.56 -3.60
CA GLN A 176 -14.39 15.61 -4.49
C GLN A 176 -13.35 15.02 -5.43
N ILE A 177 -13.45 15.31 -6.71
CA ILE A 177 -12.58 14.77 -7.74
C ILE A 177 -11.93 15.93 -8.47
N VAL A 178 -10.62 15.88 -8.65
CA VAL A 178 -9.88 16.85 -9.45
C VAL A 178 -9.10 16.15 -10.56
N ASP A 179 -9.06 16.75 -11.73
CA ASP A 179 -8.16 16.34 -12.82
C ASP A 179 -6.74 16.78 -12.46
N VAL A 180 -5.80 15.86 -12.55
CA VAL A 180 -4.37 16.11 -12.36
C VAL A 180 -3.68 15.94 -13.72
N PRO A 181 -3.33 17.03 -14.45
CA PRO A 181 -2.64 16.91 -15.71
C PRO A 181 -1.29 16.21 -15.53
N PRO A 182 -1.03 15.10 -16.27
CA PRO A 182 0.21 14.34 -16.10
C PRO A 182 1.48 15.18 -16.30
N GLU A 183 1.45 16.13 -17.23
CA GLU A 183 2.58 17.03 -17.52
C GLU A 183 2.88 17.96 -16.31
N LEU A 184 1.82 18.47 -15.68
CA LEU A 184 1.92 19.30 -14.48
C LEU A 184 2.46 18.47 -13.31
N ALA A 185 1.94 17.25 -13.16
CA ALA A 185 2.38 16.31 -12.11
C ALA A 185 3.86 15.93 -12.29
N LEU A 186 4.31 15.66 -13.51
CA LEU A 186 5.72 15.35 -13.77
C LEU A 186 6.66 16.53 -13.51
N ARG A 187 6.16 17.77 -13.67
CA ARG A 187 6.93 19.00 -13.43
C ARG A 187 7.07 19.33 -11.95
N HIS A 188 6.02 19.11 -11.15
CA HIS A 188 5.92 19.55 -9.76
C HIS A 188 5.87 18.40 -8.74
N GLY A 189 5.70 17.17 -9.21
CA GLY A 189 5.69 15.98 -8.36
C GLY A 189 7.08 15.41 -8.11
N THR A 190 7.16 14.54 -7.13
CA THR A 190 8.37 13.80 -6.77
C THR A 190 8.31 12.40 -7.39
N ARG A 191 9.34 12.00 -8.13
CA ARG A 191 9.44 10.63 -8.65
C ARG A 191 9.78 9.68 -7.51
N THR A 192 9.01 8.61 -7.40
CA THR A 192 9.20 7.52 -6.43
C THR A 192 9.36 6.19 -7.15
N GLY A 193 9.71 5.13 -6.42
CA GLY A 193 9.76 3.77 -6.99
C GLY A 193 8.40 3.25 -7.50
N SER A 194 7.29 3.82 -7.01
CA SER A 194 5.92 3.44 -7.38
C SER A 194 5.27 4.36 -8.42
N GLY A 195 5.93 5.47 -8.79
CA GLY A 195 5.40 6.42 -9.77
C GLY A 195 5.75 7.87 -9.48
N VAL A 196 4.78 8.76 -9.62
CA VAL A 196 4.91 10.20 -9.36
C VAL A 196 3.99 10.58 -8.20
N GLU A 197 4.55 11.01 -7.10
CA GLU A 197 3.81 11.57 -5.96
C GLU A 197 3.61 13.05 -6.15
N VAL A 198 2.37 13.52 -6.02
CA VAL A 198 1.98 14.91 -6.16
C VAL A 198 1.45 15.46 -4.84
N LEU A 199 1.82 16.71 -4.52
CA LEU A 199 1.27 17.45 -3.38
C LEU A 199 0.19 18.40 -3.86
N ILE A 200 -1.05 18.12 -3.51
CA ILE A 200 -2.22 18.94 -3.86
C ILE A 200 -2.58 19.80 -2.64
N LYS A 201 -2.76 21.10 -2.86
CA LYS A 201 -3.11 22.06 -1.81
C LYS A 201 -4.47 22.69 -2.07
N ARG A 202 -5.24 22.91 -1.01
CA ARG A 202 -6.50 23.64 -1.07
C ARG A 202 -6.26 25.11 -0.71
N THR A 203 -6.67 25.99 -1.59
CA THR A 203 -6.61 27.43 -1.34
C THR A 203 -7.68 27.86 -0.34
N PRO A 204 -7.56 29.05 0.30
CA PRO A 204 -8.61 29.59 1.17
C PRO A 204 -9.96 29.77 0.47
N ARG A 205 -9.96 29.88 -0.87
CA ARG A 205 -11.18 29.96 -1.70
C ARG A 205 -11.76 28.59 -2.06
N GLY A 206 -11.23 27.49 -1.49
CA GLY A 206 -11.73 26.14 -1.69
C GLY A 206 -11.26 25.46 -3.00
N ARG A 207 -10.38 26.08 -3.78
CA ARG A 207 -9.85 25.54 -5.02
C ARG A 207 -8.62 24.68 -4.77
N TYR A 208 -8.39 23.66 -5.59
CA TYR A 208 -7.22 22.79 -5.50
C TYR A 208 -6.13 23.24 -6.46
N THR A 209 -4.87 23.15 -6.03
CA THR A 209 -3.69 23.55 -6.80
C THR A 209 -2.58 22.51 -6.71
N LEU A 210 -1.78 22.40 -7.76
CA LEU A 210 -0.55 21.63 -7.84
C LEU A 210 0.56 22.55 -8.36
N GLY A 211 1.62 22.74 -7.59
CA GLY A 211 2.70 23.68 -7.96
C GLY A 211 2.22 25.12 -8.18
N GLY A 212 1.14 25.54 -7.51
CA GLY A 212 0.53 26.86 -7.68
C GLY A 212 -0.44 26.99 -8.86
N VAL A 213 -0.56 25.97 -9.71
CA VAL A 213 -1.50 25.93 -10.84
C VAL A 213 -2.84 25.34 -10.36
N GLU A 214 -3.94 26.01 -10.71
CA GLU A 214 -5.28 25.55 -10.33
C GLU A 214 -5.66 24.28 -11.11
N LEU A 215 -6.15 23.26 -10.36
CA LEU A 215 -6.65 22.01 -10.92
C LEU A 215 -8.15 22.12 -11.20
N ARG A 216 -8.58 21.52 -12.33
CA ARG A 216 -10.00 21.44 -12.66
C ARG A 216 -10.69 20.48 -11.69
N GLN A 217 -11.67 21.01 -10.96
CA GLN A 217 -12.56 20.19 -10.11
C GLN A 217 -13.71 19.66 -10.97
N LEU A 218 -13.96 18.36 -10.87
CA LEU A 218 -15.15 17.74 -11.48
C LEU A 218 -16.33 17.98 -10.54
N ARG A 219 -17.28 18.81 -10.95
CA ARG A 219 -18.50 19.08 -10.20
C ARG A 219 -19.57 18.05 -10.57
N ASN A 220 -20.47 17.78 -9.62
CA ASN A 220 -21.60 16.90 -9.89
C ASN A 220 -22.44 17.52 -11.02
N PRO A 221 -22.73 16.77 -12.12
CA PRO A 221 -23.52 17.30 -13.23
C PRO A 221 -24.93 17.83 -12.85
N SER A 222 -25.46 17.39 -11.69
CA SER A 222 -26.74 17.86 -11.15
C SER A 222 -26.67 19.24 -10.47
N GLU A 223 -25.48 19.83 -10.31
CA GLU A 223 -25.29 21.17 -9.71
C GLU A 223 -25.11 22.27 -10.76
N GLU A 224 -25.12 21.94 -12.05
CA GLU A 224 -24.98 22.88 -13.16
C GLU A 224 -26.34 23.33 -13.77
N THR A 225 -27.45 23.19 -13.04
CA THR A 225 -28.78 23.64 -13.46
C THR A 225 -29.22 24.92 -12.74
#